data_e351347e5c600b6d4d5a118d3218673c
#
_entry.id   e351347e5c600b6d4d5a118d3218673c
#
_cell.length_a   1.000
_cell.length_b   1.000
_cell.length_c   1.000
_cell.angle_alpha   90.00
_cell.angle_beta   90.00
_cell.angle_gamma   90.00
#
_symmetry.space_group_name_H-M   'P 1'
#
loop_
_entity.id
_entity.type
_entity.pdbx_description
1 polymer ?
#
loop_
_entity_poly.entity_id
_entity_poly.type
_entity_poly.pdbx_seq_one_letter_code
_entity_poly.pdbx_strand_id
1 'polypeptide(L)'
;TDRSRGLGDVYKRQINNGKAGLLDIDLVQQQKVLSCYAGTYGMSDYNAFVISGRPKQGQTLDEVKDLFLAEIDKLKKGEFDEGLLEAAINNYKLMQMYRMDRNDGRADMFVSSFIDGVDWKDEVASLDRMSKVTKQQIVDFANKYFGDNYALIYKRQGKDPNEKKIDKPKITPIVMNRDSSSLFLKEIQASKVAPIEPVFLDYSKDLQKLTAQSNIPVLYKENTSNDLFSLMYVFDMGTNNDKAMGTAFEYMKYLGTSKMSLKEINEEFYKLACYFNVFPGSDRTYVMLEGLKENMPKAMALFEEILADAQVNKEAYGNLAGDILKKRTDAKLNQGQNFNKLIQYAIWGPKSPATNVLTTAELQQMDPQELVDRIHKINSFDHKILYYGPEKPQAVLDIIKQYHNVPEQLQPVPAAIEFSQQETPENRVLLAQYDAKQIYYSAVSNRGEKFDPAIQPTLNMYNEYFGGGMNAIVFQEMRESRGLAYSAGAFLITPSKLKYPYVYRTFIATQNDKMIDAMKAFDEIINNMPESEKAFNLAKDALITRLRTERITKSDVLWSYLNAQDLGLNTDGRKELFEKAQTMTLPEIKAFQEKWVKGRTYIYCVLGDEKDLDLKGLSQYGPIQKLTQEELFGY
;
A
#
# COMPACT_ATOMS: atom_id res chain seq x y z
N THR A 1 -13.99 -2.60 -31.59
CA THR A 1 -15.45 -2.58 -31.87
C THR A 1 -16.21 -3.08 -30.64
N ASP A 2 -17.41 -2.58 -30.38
CA ASP A 2 -18.23 -2.80 -29.19
C ASP A 2 -18.40 -4.25 -28.72
N ARG A 3 -18.44 -5.20 -29.64
CA ARG A 3 -18.58 -6.62 -29.30
C ARG A 3 -17.35 -7.24 -28.64
N SER A 4 -16.16 -6.68 -28.83
CA SER A 4 -14.91 -7.24 -28.31
C SER A 4 -14.62 -6.84 -26.85
N ARG A 5 -15.18 -5.73 -26.34
CA ARG A 5 -14.88 -5.25 -24.98
C ARG A 5 -15.51 -6.12 -23.90
N GLY A 6 -16.80 -6.40 -23.96
CA GLY A 6 -17.44 -7.30 -22.99
C GLY A 6 -16.83 -8.72 -23.00
N LEU A 7 -16.50 -9.22 -24.19
CA LEU A 7 -15.80 -10.52 -24.34
C LEU A 7 -14.37 -10.43 -23.76
N GLY A 8 -13.67 -9.31 -23.99
CA GLY A 8 -12.34 -9.04 -23.49
C GLY A 8 -12.24 -9.13 -21.97
N ASP A 9 -13.19 -8.57 -21.28
CA ASP A 9 -13.22 -8.58 -19.82
C ASP A 9 -13.57 -9.97 -19.27
N VAL A 10 -14.42 -10.74 -19.94
CA VAL A 10 -14.78 -12.09 -19.49
C VAL A 10 -13.64 -13.08 -19.69
N TYR A 11 -12.97 -13.15 -20.86
CA TYR A 11 -11.86 -14.10 -21.04
C TYR A 11 -10.66 -13.78 -20.15
N LYS A 12 -10.37 -12.47 -19.92
CA LYS A 12 -9.34 -12.05 -18.97
C LYS A 12 -9.59 -12.65 -17.59
N ARG A 13 -10.83 -12.62 -17.12
CA ARG A 13 -11.21 -13.17 -15.82
C ARG A 13 -11.18 -14.70 -15.78
N GLN A 14 -11.40 -15.37 -16.90
CA GLN A 14 -11.19 -16.82 -16.98
C GLN A 14 -9.70 -17.18 -16.91
N ILE A 15 -8.83 -16.34 -17.41
CA ILE A 15 -7.37 -16.57 -17.34
C ILE A 15 -6.83 -16.20 -15.97
N ASN A 16 -7.15 -14.99 -15.46
CA ASN A 16 -6.64 -14.49 -14.19
C ASN A 16 -7.66 -13.56 -13.54
N ASN A 17 -8.10 -13.92 -12.34
CA ASN A 17 -9.04 -13.11 -11.54
C ASN A 17 -8.62 -13.00 -10.07
N GLY A 18 -7.46 -13.54 -9.72
CA GLY A 18 -6.90 -13.54 -8.38
C GLY A 18 -7.43 -14.65 -7.46
N LYS A 19 -8.34 -15.53 -7.95
CA LYS A 19 -8.97 -16.61 -7.17
C LYS A 19 -9.14 -17.92 -7.95
N ALA A 20 -9.86 -17.88 -9.06
CA ALA A 20 -10.35 -19.07 -9.76
C ALA A 20 -10.09 -19.02 -11.28
N GLY A 21 -9.22 -18.13 -11.78
CA GLY A 21 -8.75 -18.15 -13.15
C GLY A 21 -7.75 -19.28 -13.40
N LEU A 22 -7.53 -19.64 -14.66
CA LEU A 22 -6.60 -20.70 -15.04
C LEU A 22 -5.20 -20.49 -14.46
N LEU A 23 -4.64 -19.27 -14.59
CA LEU A 23 -3.33 -18.92 -13.99
C LEU A 23 -3.37 -18.98 -12.47
N ASP A 24 -4.50 -18.60 -11.86
CA ASP A 24 -4.64 -18.58 -10.40
C ASP A 24 -4.64 -20.00 -9.84
N ILE A 25 -5.46 -20.90 -10.43
CA ILE A 25 -5.61 -22.29 -9.97
C ILE A 25 -4.35 -23.10 -10.30
N ASP A 26 -3.92 -23.06 -11.57
CA ASP A 26 -2.94 -24.02 -12.07
C ASP A 26 -1.49 -23.59 -11.88
N LEU A 27 -1.23 -22.30 -11.71
CA LEU A 27 0.14 -21.79 -11.55
C LEU A 27 0.39 -21.18 -10.17
N VAL A 28 -0.50 -20.31 -9.67
CA VAL A 28 -0.27 -19.63 -8.39
C VAL A 28 -0.57 -20.54 -7.21
N GLN A 29 -1.76 -21.15 -7.17
CA GLN A 29 -2.15 -22.03 -6.05
C GLN A 29 -1.32 -23.31 -6.00
N GLN A 30 -0.91 -23.84 -7.15
CA GLN A 30 0.02 -24.96 -7.24
C GLN A 30 1.48 -24.54 -7.12
N GLN A 31 1.74 -23.26 -6.85
CA GLN A 31 3.08 -22.72 -6.65
C GLN A 31 4.08 -23.08 -7.77
N LYS A 32 3.63 -23.15 -9.04
CA LYS A 32 4.48 -23.46 -10.20
C LYS A 32 5.32 -22.27 -10.66
N VAL A 33 4.95 -21.05 -10.29
CA VAL A 33 5.70 -19.80 -10.55
C VAL A 33 5.76 -18.98 -9.27
N LEU A 34 6.72 -18.06 -9.16
CA LEU A 34 6.82 -17.17 -8.00
C LEU A 34 5.63 -16.17 -7.96
N SER A 35 5.21 -15.70 -9.12
CA SER A 35 3.99 -14.91 -9.33
C SER A 35 3.66 -14.81 -10.81
N CYS A 36 2.38 -14.64 -11.14
CA CYS A 36 1.96 -14.30 -12.49
C CYS A 36 0.75 -13.37 -12.48
N TYR A 37 0.54 -12.73 -13.60
CA TYR A 37 -0.56 -11.79 -13.82
C TYR A 37 -0.93 -11.78 -15.31
N ALA A 38 -2.22 -11.65 -15.61
CA ALA A 38 -2.71 -11.39 -16.95
C ALA A 38 -3.62 -10.16 -16.99
N GLY A 39 -3.49 -9.33 -18.00
CA GLY A 39 -4.26 -8.11 -18.13
C GLY A 39 -4.37 -7.58 -19.56
N THR A 40 -5.37 -6.74 -19.78
CA THR A 40 -5.54 -6.00 -21.03
C THR A 40 -5.12 -4.56 -20.82
N TYR A 41 -4.37 -4.02 -21.78
CA TYR A 41 -4.12 -2.59 -21.92
C TYR A 41 -4.97 -2.08 -23.06
N GLY A 42 -6.06 -1.35 -22.73
CA GLY A 42 -6.92 -0.70 -23.70
C GLY A 42 -6.31 0.60 -24.17
N MET A 43 -6.29 0.81 -25.46
CA MET A 43 -5.95 2.08 -26.12
C MET A 43 -7.04 2.39 -27.15
N SER A 44 -7.16 3.63 -27.60
CA SER A 44 -8.17 4.02 -28.59
C SER A 44 -8.08 3.21 -29.89
N ASP A 45 -6.86 2.96 -30.39
CA ASP A 45 -6.64 2.29 -31.67
C ASP A 45 -6.28 0.82 -31.57
N TYR A 46 -5.57 0.42 -30.51
CA TYR A 46 -5.08 -0.94 -30.29
C TYR A 46 -5.29 -1.40 -28.85
N ASN A 47 -5.50 -2.72 -28.70
CA ASN A 47 -5.53 -3.37 -27.41
C ASN A 47 -4.39 -4.38 -27.32
N ALA A 48 -3.71 -4.43 -26.19
CA ALA A 48 -2.72 -5.46 -25.89
C ALA A 48 -3.23 -6.35 -24.76
N PHE A 49 -3.11 -7.66 -24.93
CA PHE A 49 -3.25 -8.62 -23.85
C PHE A 49 -1.85 -9.05 -23.42
N VAL A 50 -1.56 -8.94 -22.14
CA VAL A 50 -0.23 -9.22 -21.58
C VAL A 50 -0.36 -10.27 -20.49
N ILE A 51 0.48 -11.29 -20.56
CA ILE A 51 0.76 -12.20 -19.44
C ILE A 51 2.18 -11.93 -18.98
N SER A 52 2.37 -11.77 -17.68
CA SER A 52 3.69 -11.58 -17.08
C SER A 52 3.88 -12.52 -15.89
N GLY A 53 5.12 -12.92 -15.63
CA GLY A 53 5.41 -13.77 -14.49
C GLY A 53 6.87 -13.70 -14.05
N ARG A 54 7.08 -14.21 -12.85
CA ARG A 54 8.41 -14.31 -12.23
C ARG A 54 8.74 -15.76 -11.98
N PRO A 55 9.94 -16.21 -12.38
CA PRO A 55 10.39 -17.58 -12.13
C PRO A 55 10.68 -17.80 -10.65
N LYS A 56 10.51 -19.03 -10.21
CA LYS A 56 11.01 -19.53 -8.92
C LYS A 56 12.53 -19.64 -8.96
N GLN A 57 13.12 -19.93 -7.82
CA GLN A 57 14.58 -20.21 -7.74
C GLN A 57 14.94 -21.40 -8.62
N GLY A 58 15.88 -21.19 -9.55
CA GLY A 58 16.34 -22.23 -10.49
C GLY A 58 15.43 -22.48 -11.71
N GLN A 59 14.24 -21.87 -11.77
CA GLN A 59 13.35 -21.97 -12.91
C GLN A 59 13.80 -21.03 -14.03
N THR A 60 13.78 -21.49 -15.25
CA THR A 60 14.12 -20.70 -16.44
C THR A 60 12.96 -19.82 -16.91
N LEU A 61 13.27 -18.78 -17.67
CA LEU A 61 12.25 -17.92 -18.27
C LEU A 61 11.43 -18.66 -19.35
N ASP A 62 12.03 -19.63 -20.04
CA ASP A 62 11.35 -20.47 -21.03
C ASP A 62 10.34 -21.41 -20.39
N GLU A 63 10.67 -22.03 -19.25
CA GLU A 63 9.71 -22.83 -18.48
C GLU A 63 8.48 -22.01 -18.07
N VAL A 64 8.66 -20.78 -17.63
CA VAL A 64 7.53 -19.87 -17.28
C VAL A 64 6.70 -19.54 -18.53
N LYS A 65 7.35 -19.25 -19.67
CA LYS A 65 6.66 -19.03 -20.94
C LYS A 65 5.81 -20.24 -21.34
N ASP A 66 6.39 -21.45 -21.25
CA ASP A 66 5.73 -22.68 -21.67
C ASP A 66 4.50 -23.00 -20.77
N LEU A 67 4.60 -22.72 -19.48
CA LEU A 67 3.46 -22.77 -18.56
C LEU A 67 2.33 -21.83 -19.00
N PHE A 68 2.64 -20.58 -19.39
CA PHE A 68 1.62 -19.63 -19.86
C PHE A 68 0.96 -20.08 -21.17
N LEU A 69 1.74 -20.58 -22.11
CA LEU A 69 1.22 -21.08 -23.38
C LEU A 69 0.31 -22.30 -23.16
N ALA A 70 0.63 -23.18 -22.21
CA ALA A 70 -0.22 -24.31 -21.86
C ALA A 70 -1.58 -23.85 -21.30
N GLU A 71 -1.63 -22.78 -20.47
CA GLU A 71 -2.90 -22.24 -19.97
C GLU A 71 -3.72 -21.55 -21.08
N ILE A 72 -3.07 -20.90 -22.03
CA ILE A 72 -3.74 -20.37 -23.24
C ILE A 72 -4.34 -21.51 -24.08
N ASP A 73 -3.64 -22.64 -24.21
CA ASP A 73 -4.15 -23.80 -24.93
C ASP A 73 -5.37 -24.45 -24.24
N LYS A 74 -5.38 -24.51 -22.90
CA LYS A 74 -6.58 -24.91 -22.15
C LYS A 74 -7.77 -24.00 -22.44
N LEU A 75 -7.55 -22.67 -22.46
CA LEU A 75 -8.60 -21.72 -22.79
C LEU A 75 -9.15 -21.96 -24.19
N LYS A 76 -8.28 -22.19 -25.21
CA LYS A 76 -8.67 -22.51 -26.59
C LYS A 76 -9.46 -23.80 -26.71
N LYS A 77 -9.17 -24.78 -25.88
CA LYS A 77 -9.89 -26.08 -25.84
C LYS A 77 -11.16 -26.02 -24.98
N GLY A 78 -11.40 -24.96 -24.24
CA GLY A 78 -12.53 -24.84 -23.32
C GLY A 78 -12.37 -25.70 -22.05
N GLU A 79 -11.15 -25.98 -21.66
CA GLU A 79 -10.81 -26.74 -20.44
C GLU A 79 -10.88 -25.86 -19.19
N PHE A 80 -12.04 -25.24 -18.95
CA PHE A 80 -12.35 -24.45 -17.76
C PHE A 80 -13.80 -24.64 -17.34
N ASP A 81 -14.10 -24.43 -16.06
CA ASP A 81 -15.45 -24.60 -15.51
C ASP A 81 -16.41 -23.50 -16.03
N GLU A 82 -17.51 -23.92 -16.65
CA GLU A 82 -18.55 -23.03 -17.14
C GLU A 82 -19.28 -22.30 -16.00
N GLY A 83 -19.41 -22.95 -14.83
CA GLY A 83 -20.02 -22.34 -13.64
C GLY A 83 -19.30 -21.09 -13.14
N LEU A 84 -18.02 -20.92 -13.50
CA LEU A 84 -17.25 -19.72 -13.17
C LEU A 84 -17.59 -18.49 -14.03
N LEU A 85 -18.36 -18.64 -15.12
CA LEU A 85 -18.78 -17.50 -15.94
C LEU A 85 -19.75 -16.57 -15.17
N GLU A 86 -20.75 -17.16 -14.52
CA GLU A 86 -21.67 -16.38 -13.67
C GLU A 86 -20.92 -15.72 -12.51
N ALA A 87 -20.00 -16.46 -11.89
CA ALA A 87 -19.13 -15.93 -10.84
C ALA A 87 -18.27 -14.75 -11.35
N ALA A 88 -17.73 -14.84 -12.58
CA ALA A 88 -16.98 -13.74 -13.19
C ALA A 88 -17.83 -12.46 -13.35
N ILE A 89 -19.10 -12.62 -13.73
CA ILE A 89 -20.04 -11.51 -13.88
C ILE A 89 -20.37 -10.89 -12.52
N ASN A 90 -20.63 -11.71 -11.49
CA ASN A 90 -20.88 -11.21 -10.14
C ASN A 90 -19.67 -10.48 -9.56
N ASN A 91 -18.46 -10.98 -9.79
CA ASN A 91 -17.23 -10.27 -9.41
C ASN A 91 -17.00 -8.98 -10.22
N TYR A 92 -17.39 -8.95 -11.50
CA TYR A 92 -17.36 -7.71 -12.27
C TYR A 92 -18.35 -6.68 -11.70
N LYS A 93 -19.57 -7.10 -11.38
CA LYS A 93 -20.56 -6.25 -10.66
C LYS A 93 -19.98 -5.71 -9.36
N LEU A 94 -19.38 -6.57 -8.55
CA LEU A 94 -18.70 -6.18 -7.31
C LEU A 94 -17.64 -5.10 -7.55
N MET A 95 -16.74 -5.32 -8.52
CA MET A 95 -15.69 -4.36 -8.85
C MET A 95 -16.23 -3.04 -9.40
N GLN A 96 -17.31 -3.07 -10.19
CA GLN A 96 -18.00 -1.84 -10.60
C GLN A 96 -18.59 -1.10 -9.41
N MET A 97 -19.20 -1.81 -8.46
CA MET A 97 -19.74 -1.19 -7.24
C MET A 97 -18.63 -0.48 -6.44
N TYR A 98 -17.47 -1.12 -6.25
CA TYR A 98 -16.30 -0.48 -5.61
C TYR A 98 -15.81 0.74 -6.39
N ARG A 99 -15.73 0.65 -7.73
CA ARG A 99 -15.31 1.76 -8.58
C ARG A 99 -16.30 2.93 -8.50
N MET A 100 -17.59 2.64 -8.57
CA MET A 100 -18.65 3.66 -8.49
C MET A 100 -18.84 4.22 -7.09
N ASP A 101 -18.37 3.52 -6.06
CA ASP A 101 -18.44 3.97 -4.68
C ASP A 101 -17.53 5.19 -4.39
N ARG A 102 -16.55 5.46 -5.26
CA ARG A 102 -15.60 6.56 -5.17
C ARG A 102 -15.89 7.62 -6.22
N ASN A 103 -15.69 8.92 -5.87
CA ASN A 103 -15.88 10.04 -6.79
C ASN A 103 -14.88 10.00 -7.96
N ASP A 104 -13.62 9.71 -7.68
CA ASP A 104 -12.57 9.53 -8.69
C ASP A 104 -12.90 8.36 -9.62
N GLY A 105 -13.35 7.22 -9.09
CA GLY A 105 -13.76 6.07 -9.90
C GLY A 105 -14.91 6.38 -10.86
N ARG A 106 -15.92 7.17 -10.41
CA ARG A 106 -17.00 7.64 -11.29
C ARG A 106 -16.49 8.60 -12.38
N ALA A 107 -15.65 9.54 -11.98
CA ALA A 107 -15.04 10.48 -12.94
C ALA A 107 -14.20 9.74 -13.99
N ASP A 108 -13.38 8.78 -13.57
CA ASP A 108 -12.56 7.96 -14.46
C ASP A 108 -13.39 7.13 -15.45
N MET A 109 -14.58 6.67 -15.06
CA MET A 109 -15.47 5.97 -15.99
C MET A 109 -15.93 6.89 -17.14
N PHE A 110 -16.31 8.14 -16.85
CA PHE A 110 -16.67 9.11 -17.88
C PHE A 110 -15.47 9.46 -18.77
N VAL A 111 -14.31 9.72 -18.18
CA VAL A 111 -13.08 10.04 -18.91
C VAL A 111 -12.67 8.88 -19.82
N SER A 112 -12.67 7.64 -19.29
CA SER A 112 -12.33 6.46 -20.07
C SER A 112 -13.29 6.22 -21.22
N SER A 113 -14.60 6.36 -20.98
CA SER A 113 -15.63 6.23 -22.02
C SER A 113 -15.41 7.24 -23.15
N PHE A 114 -15.09 8.49 -22.79
CA PHE A 114 -14.78 9.55 -23.77
C PHE A 114 -13.49 9.26 -24.57
N ILE A 115 -12.39 8.91 -23.90
CA ILE A 115 -11.10 8.61 -24.53
C ILE A 115 -11.24 7.42 -25.49
N ASP A 116 -11.97 6.40 -25.06
CA ASP A 116 -12.17 5.17 -25.80
C ASP A 116 -13.23 5.30 -26.92
N GLY A 117 -13.92 6.44 -27.01
CA GLY A 117 -14.99 6.69 -28.00
C GLY A 117 -16.19 5.76 -27.80
N VAL A 118 -16.47 5.34 -26.54
CA VAL A 118 -17.63 4.52 -26.19
C VAL A 118 -18.77 5.42 -25.75
N ASP A 119 -19.97 5.21 -26.34
CA ASP A 119 -21.15 5.90 -25.85
C ASP A 119 -21.43 5.50 -24.41
N TRP A 120 -21.76 6.48 -23.55
CA TRP A 120 -22.05 6.23 -22.14
C TRP A 120 -23.18 5.21 -21.92
N LYS A 121 -24.15 5.18 -22.83
CA LYS A 121 -25.24 4.21 -22.85
C LYS A 121 -24.73 2.77 -22.98
N ASP A 122 -23.68 2.59 -23.80
CA ASP A 122 -23.04 1.30 -24.00
C ASP A 122 -22.14 0.92 -22.82
N GLU A 123 -21.48 1.89 -22.18
CA GLU A 123 -20.72 1.65 -20.96
C GLU A 123 -21.64 1.14 -19.84
N VAL A 124 -22.76 1.79 -19.60
CA VAL A 124 -23.77 1.38 -18.60
C VAL A 124 -24.33 -0.01 -18.89
N ALA A 125 -24.54 -0.37 -20.17
CA ALA A 125 -25.04 -1.68 -20.58
C ALA A 125 -23.94 -2.77 -20.61
N SER A 126 -22.72 -2.49 -20.19
CA SER A 126 -21.59 -3.44 -20.27
C SER A 126 -21.84 -4.73 -19.49
N LEU A 127 -22.38 -4.64 -18.27
CA LEU A 127 -22.70 -5.78 -17.43
C LEU A 127 -23.76 -6.71 -18.10
N ASP A 128 -24.81 -6.12 -18.67
CA ASP A 128 -25.86 -6.88 -19.38
C ASP A 128 -25.33 -7.58 -20.63
N ARG A 129 -24.35 -6.98 -21.32
CA ARG A 129 -23.69 -7.65 -22.44
C ARG A 129 -22.79 -8.79 -22.00
N MET A 130 -22.04 -8.59 -20.91
CA MET A 130 -21.16 -9.63 -20.36
C MET A 130 -21.94 -10.83 -19.86
N SER A 131 -23.12 -10.63 -19.27
CA SER A 131 -23.97 -11.72 -18.75
C SER A 131 -24.48 -12.67 -19.84
N LYS A 132 -24.39 -12.27 -21.11
CA LYS A 132 -24.81 -13.06 -22.28
C LYS A 132 -23.66 -13.79 -22.97
N VAL A 133 -22.44 -13.65 -22.47
CA VAL A 133 -21.26 -14.31 -23.04
C VAL A 133 -21.27 -15.79 -22.68
N THR A 134 -21.14 -16.63 -23.71
CA THR A 134 -21.10 -18.09 -23.55
C THR A 134 -19.67 -18.63 -23.54
N LYS A 135 -19.49 -19.83 -22.99
CA LYS A 135 -18.21 -20.56 -23.03
C LYS A 135 -17.68 -20.70 -24.47
N GLN A 136 -18.54 -21.05 -25.42
CA GLN A 136 -18.14 -21.21 -26.83
C GLN A 136 -17.59 -19.89 -27.42
N GLN A 137 -18.20 -18.76 -27.11
CA GLN A 137 -17.72 -17.46 -27.58
C GLN A 137 -16.33 -17.12 -27.04
N ILE A 138 -16.00 -17.52 -25.79
CA ILE A 138 -14.66 -17.35 -25.20
C ILE A 138 -13.65 -18.24 -25.94
N VAL A 139 -14.01 -19.51 -26.20
CA VAL A 139 -13.17 -20.45 -26.96
C VAL A 139 -12.90 -19.94 -28.38
N ASP A 140 -13.94 -19.49 -29.08
CA ASP A 140 -13.82 -18.95 -30.43
C ASP A 140 -12.93 -17.69 -30.45
N PHE A 141 -13.10 -16.82 -29.46
CA PHE A 141 -12.26 -15.63 -29.30
C PHE A 141 -10.79 -16.01 -29.06
N ALA A 142 -10.52 -16.95 -28.14
CA ALA A 142 -9.17 -17.39 -27.84
C ALA A 142 -8.49 -18.01 -29.07
N ASN A 143 -9.19 -18.86 -29.83
CA ASN A 143 -8.67 -19.46 -31.04
C ASN A 143 -8.41 -18.43 -32.14
N LYS A 144 -9.21 -17.35 -32.20
CA LYS A 144 -9.05 -16.29 -33.22
C LYS A 144 -7.88 -15.36 -32.92
N TYR A 145 -7.67 -14.99 -31.63
CA TYR A 145 -6.78 -13.90 -31.28
C TYR A 145 -5.48 -14.31 -30.58
N PHE A 146 -5.41 -15.48 -29.97
CA PHE A 146 -4.19 -15.98 -29.33
C PHE A 146 -3.45 -16.97 -30.23
N GLY A 147 -2.90 -16.45 -31.35
CA GLY A 147 -2.05 -17.19 -32.25
C GLY A 147 -0.57 -17.13 -31.83
N ASP A 148 0.31 -17.54 -32.77
CA ASP A 148 1.77 -17.53 -32.56
C ASP A 148 2.40 -16.14 -32.77
N ASN A 149 1.58 -15.13 -33.08
CA ASN A 149 2.00 -13.76 -33.36
C ASN A 149 2.04 -12.91 -32.09
N TYR A 150 2.85 -13.29 -31.10
CA TYR A 150 3.06 -12.56 -29.86
C TYR A 150 4.48 -12.03 -29.74
N ALA A 151 4.65 -10.93 -28.98
CA ALA A 151 5.95 -10.42 -28.59
C ALA A 151 6.38 -11.03 -27.24
N LEU A 152 7.57 -11.65 -27.22
CA LEU A 152 8.13 -12.22 -26.01
C LEU A 152 9.24 -11.31 -25.46
N ILE A 153 9.09 -10.88 -24.20
CA ILE A 153 10.04 -9.98 -23.56
C ILE A 153 10.62 -10.66 -22.31
N TYR A 154 11.92 -10.87 -22.32
CA TYR A 154 12.68 -11.38 -21.17
C TYR A 154 13.42 -10.26 -20.46
N LYS A 155 13.10 -10.03 -19.20
CA LYS A 155 13.90 -9.18 -18.32
C LYS A 155 14.91 -10.04 -17.57
N ARG A 156 16.17 -9.89 -17.93
CA ARG A 156 17.29 -10.61 -17.30
C ARG A 156 18.07 -9.66 -16.38
N GLN A 157 18.70 -10.24 -15.36
CA GLN A 157 19.60 -9.50 -14.50
C GLN A 157 20.96 -9.35 -15.18
N GLY A 158 21.61 -8.20 -15.04
CA GLY A 158 22.94 -7.90 -15.56
C GLY A 158 22.98 -6.60 -16.35
N LYS A 159 24.17 -6.27 -16.87
CA LYS A 159 24.40 -5.13 -17.78
C LYS A 159 24.49 -5.68 -19.20
N ASP A 160 23.79 -5.08 -20.13
CA ASP A 160 23.98 -5.38 -21.56
C ASP A 160 25.30 -4.75 -22.01
N PRO A 161 26.30 -5.59 -22.42
CA PRO A 161 27.57 -5.07 -22.91
C PRO A 161 27.43 -4.28 -24.22
N ASN A 162 26.30 -4.44 -24.92
CA ASN A 162 26.02 -3.79 -26.20
C ASN A 162 25.09 -2.55 -26.04
N GLU A 163 24.85 -2.09 -24.79
CA GLU A 163 24.04 -0.91 -24.56
C GLU A 163 24.61 0.30 -25.30
N LYS A 164 23.91 0.76 -26.34
CA LYS A 164 24.30 1.95 -27.09
C LYS A 164 24.00 3.18 -26.27
N LYS A 165 25.03 3.93 -25.89
CA LYS A 165 24.84 5.27 -25.34
C LYS A 165 24.32 6.19 -26.43
N ILE A 166 23.13 6.72 -26.26
CA ILE A 166 22.56 7.75 -27.12
C ILE A 166 22.98 9.10 -26.53
N ASP A 167 23.58 9.95 -27.37
CA ASP A 167 23.88 11.33 -26.98
C ASP A 167 22.58 12.06 -26.69
N LYS A 168 22.50 12.65 -25.50
CA LYS A 168 21.33 13.43 -25.12
C LYS A 168 21.23 14.67 -25.99
N PRO A 169 20.09 14.92 -26.66
CA PRO A 169 19.92 16.15 -27.40
C PRO A 169 20.01 17.35 -26.46
N LYS A 170 20.57 18.45 -26.95
CA LYS A 170 20.56 19.71 -26.19
C LYS A 170 19.11 20.17 -26.03
N ILE A 171 18.66 20.23 -24.79
CA ILE A 171 17.34 20.75 -24.45
C ILE A 171 17.47 22.27 -24.41
N THR A 172 16.67 22.96 -25.21
CA THR A 172 16.56 24.43 -25.13
C THR A 172 15.84 24.82 -23.85
N PRO A 173 16.46 25.59 -22.95
CA PRO A 173 15.79 26.02 -21.73
C PRO A 173 14.53 26.83 -22.07
N ILE A 174 13.39 26.44 -21.51
CA ILE A 174 12.16 27.23 -21.61
C ILE A 174 12.20 28.29 -20.52
N VAL A 175 12.18 29.54 -20.91
CA VAL A 175 12.01 30.66 -19.97
C VAL A 175 10.57 30.63 -19.48
N MET A 176 10.38 30.19 -18.25
CA MET A 176 9.07 30.17 -17.60
C MET A 176 8.71 31.58 -17.13
N ASN A 177 7.70 32.16 -17.73
CA ASN A 177 7.12 33.41 -17.23
C ASN A 177 6.11 33.08 -16.11
N ARG A 178 6.58 33.20 -14.87
CA ARG A 178 5.78 32.91 -13.66
C ARG A 178 4.84 34.06 -13.26
N ASP A 179 5.02 35.23 -13.85
CA ASP A 179 4.28 36.45 -13.49
C ASP A 179 3.10 36.74 -14.43
N SER A 180 3.01 36.03 -15.57
CA SER A 180 1.90 36.19 -16.49
C SER A 180 0.88 35.05 -16.37
N SER A 181 -0.38 35.42 -16.36
CA SER A 181 -1.51 34.52 -16.39
C SER A 181 -2.35 34.79 -17.64
N SER A 182 -2.95 33.76 -18.24
CA SER A 182 -3.92 33.94 -19.32
C SER A 182 -5.12 34.76 -18.84
N LEU A 183 -5.82 35.41 -19.75
CA LEU A 183 -7.08 36.12 -19.42
C LEU A 183 -8.09 35.18 -18.79
N PHE A 184 -8.22 33.95 -19.31
CA PHE A 184 -9.10 32.91 -18.77
C PHE A 184 -8.75 32.58 -17.30
N LEU A 185 -7.47 32.39 -16.97
CA LEU A 185 -7.07 32.12 -15.58
C LEU A 185 -7.37 33.32 -14.68
N LYS A 186 -7.16 34.56 -15.14
CA LYS A 186 -7.52 35.79 -14.39
C LYS A 186 -9.01 35.89 -14.13
N GLU A 187 -9.86 35.55 -15.10
CA GLU A 187 -11.32 35.50 -14.96
C GLU A 187 -11.76 34.46 -13.94
N ILE A 188 -11.17 33.24 -13.99
CA ILE A 188 -11.43 32.20 -12.97
C ILE A 188 -11.02 32.68 -11.58
N GLN A 189 -9.82 33.25 -11.43
CA GLN A 189 -9.33 33.75 -10.14
C GLN A 189 -10.16 34.94 -9.61
N ALA A 190 -10.73 35.73 -10.48
CA ALA A 190 -11.62 36.84 -10.10
C ALA A 190 -13.04 36.38 -9.76
N SER A 191 -13.42 35.16 -10.12
CA SER A 191 -14.75 34.62 -9.83
C SER A 191 -14.94 34.44 -8.33
N LYS A 192 -16.06 34.97 -7.80
CA LYS A 192 -16.43 34.77 -6.39
C LYS A 192 -17.23 33.47 -6.26
N VAL A 193 -16.59 32.46 -5.74
CA VAL A 193 -17.25 31.17 -5.42
C VAL A 193 -17.42 31.07 -3.91
N ALA A 194 -18.60 30.68 -3.44
CA ALA A 194 -18.79 30.41 -2.02
C ALA A 194 -17.88 29.25 -1.60
N PRO A 195 -17.13 29.39 -0.50
CA PRO A 195 -16.25 28.34 -0.02
C PRO A 195 -17.06 27.10 0.40
N ILE A 196 -16.54 25.93 0.09
CA ILE A 196 -17.09 24.68 0.61
C ILE A 196 -16.85 24.63 2.12
N GLU A 197 -17.90 24.35 2.89
CA GLU A 197 -17.75 24.21 4.34
C GLU A 197 -17.06 22.88 4.70
N PRO A 198 -16.11 22.90 5.65
CA PRO A 198 -15.44 21.69 6.08
C PRO A 198 -16.40 20.77 6.84
N VAL A 199 -16.18 19.47 6.73
CA VAL A 199 -16.94 18.47 7.50
C VAL A 199 -15.98 17.66 8.35
N PHE A 200 -16.18 17.71 9.66
CA PHE A 200 -15.40 16.98 10.64
C PHE A 200 -16.22 15.88 11.27
N LEU A 201 -15.53 14.82 11.73
CA LEU A 201 -16.20 13.70 12.38
C LEU A 201 -16.59 14.03 13.82
N ASP A 202 -17.77 13.56 14.18
CA ASP A 202 -18.23 13.41 15.57
C ASP A 202 -18.33 11.93 15.90
N TYR A 203 -17.31 11.36 16.52
CA TYR A 203 -17.24 9.92 16.83
C TYR A 203 -18.39 9.41 17.72
N SER A 204 -19.16 10.31 18.35
CA SER A 204 -20.36 9.92 19.10
C SER A 204 -21.59 9.69 18.21
N LYS A 205 -21.57 10.21 16.96
CA LYS A 205 -22.67 10.14 16.00
C LYS A 205 -22.32 9.37 14.73
N ASP A 206 -21.05 9.49 14.27
CA ASP A 206 -20.63 8.97 12.97
C ASP A 206 -20.33 7.48 12.98
N LEU A 207 -20.17 6.88 14.15
CA LEU A 207 -20.06 5.44 14.37
C LEU A 207 -20.86 5.01 15.60
N GLN A 208 -21.17 3.71 15.69
CA GLN A 208 -21.77 3.11 16.89
C GLN A 208 -20.79 2.13 17.52
N LYS A 209 -20.81 2.06 18.86
CA LYS A 209 -20.05 1.10 19.66
C LYS A 209 -20.99 0.04 20.16
N LEU A 210 -20.80 -1.19 19.73
CA LEU A 210 -21.61 -2.34 20.10
C LEU A 210 -20.72 -3.36 20.81
N THR A 211 -21.35 -4.39 21.38
CA THR A 211 -20.65 -5.50 22.03
C THR A 211 -21.21 -6.81 21.51
N ALA A 212 -20.35 -7.69 20.98
CA ALA A 212 -20.69 -9.04 20.57
C ALA A 212 -20.46 -10.05 21.74
N GLN A 213 -20.63 -11.36 21.45
CA GLN A 213 -20.32 -12.42 22.41
C GLN A 213 -18.86 -12.29 22.94
N SER A 214 -18.60 -12.90 24.07
CA SER A 214 -17.29 -12.87 24.75
C SER A 214 -16.77 -11.45 25.01
N ASN A 215 -17.68 -10.47 25.12
CA ASN A 215 -17.41 -9.04 25.33
C ASN A 215 -16.56 -8.39 24.20
N ILE A 216 -16.60 -8.91 22.99
CA ILE A 216 -15.85 -8.35 21.86
C ILE A 216 -16.41 -6.99 21.47
N PRO A 217 -15.59 -5.91 21.50
CA PRO A 217 -16.01 -4.60 21.04
C PRO A 217 -16.26 -4.59 19.53
N VAL A 218 -17.38 -4.03 19.09
CA VAL A 218 -17.70 -3.86 17.68
C VAL A 218 -17.86 -2.38 17.35
N LEU A 219 -17.04 -1.88 16.45
CA LEU A 219 -17.19 -0.55 15.87
C LEU A 219 -18.02 -0.68 14.59
N TYR A 220 -19.18 -0.07 14.58
CA TYR A 220 -20.16 -0.19 13.52
C TYR A 220 -20.37 1.13 12.78
N LYS A 221 -20.40 1.08 11.46
CA LYS A 221 -20.81 2.16 10.56
C LYS A 221 -21.74 1.62 9.50
N GLU A 222 -22.94 2.20 9.38
CA GLU A 222 -23.91 1.80 8.34
C GLU A 222 -23.45 2.28 6.96
N ASN A 223 -23.51 1.38 5.97
CA ASN A 223 -23.40 1.70 4.55
C ASN A 223 -24.80 1.98 3.99
N THR A 224 -25.08 3.23 3.69
CA THR A 224 -26.37 3.65 3.11
C THR A 224 -26.31 3.85 1.60
N SER A 225 -25.16 3.55 0.97
CA SER A 225 -24.90 3.88 -0.43
C SER A 225 -25.08 2.69 -1.38
N ASN A 226 -24.78 1.49 -0.91
CA ASN A 226 -24.79 0.26 -1.72
C ASN A 226 -24.81 -0.99 -0.83
N ASP A 227 -24.76 -2.17 -1.45
CA ASP A 227 -24.83 -3.46 -0.78
C ASP A 227 -23.44 -4.07 -0.48
N LEU A 228 -22.39 -3.26 -0.41
CA LEU A 228 -21.05 -3.73 -0.03
C LEU A 228 -20.91 -3.79 1.48
N PHE A 229 -20.28 -4.85 1.97
CA PHE A 229 -19.86 -4.95 3.36
C PHE A 229 -18.34 -5.12 3.49
N SER A 230 -17.80 -4.65 4.59
CA SER A 230 -16.45 -4.92 5.09
C SER A 230 -16.55 -5.29 6.56
N LEU A 231 -16.11 -6.49 6.90
CA LEU A 231 -16.00 -7.00 8.27
C LEU A 231 -14.52 -7.24 8.55
N MET A 232 -14.01 -6.70 9.66
CA MET A 232 -12.60 -6.83 9.99
C MET A 232 -12.41 -7.19 11.47
N TYR A 233 -11.64 -8.25 11.74
CA TYR A 233 -11.12 -8.52 13.07
C TYR A 233 -9.79 -7.84 13.24
N VAL A 234 -9.61 -7.12 14.31
CA VAL A 234 -8.40 -6.35 14.62
C VAL A 234 -7.80 -6.87 15.91
N PHE A 235 -6.69 -7.57 15.80
CA PHE A 235 -5.91 -8.07 16.92
C PHE A 235 -4.76 -7.10 17.20
N ASP A 236 -4.63 -6.61 18.42
CA ASP A 236 -3.47 -5.81 18.85
C ASP A 236 -2.25 -6.74 19.09
N MET A 237 -2.01 -7.63 18.14
CA MET A 237 -0.98 -8.66 18.11
C MET A 237 -0.40 -8.76 16.68
N GLY A 238 0.92 -8.84 16.55
CA GLY A 238 1.59 -8.95 15.26
C GLY A 238 2.91 -9.70 15.35
N THR A 239 3.82 -9.44 14.41
CA THR A 239 5.12 -10.12 14.38
C THR A 239 6.02 -9.77 15.57
N ASN A 240 5.74 -8.70 16.31
CA ASN A 240 6.44 -8.40 17.56
C ASN A 240 6.00 -9.34 18.70
N ASN A 241 4.79 -9.90 18.64
CA ASN A 241 4.29 -10.88 19.60
C ASN A 241 4.68 -12.30 19.21
N ASP A 242 4.65 -12.61 17.92
CA ASP A 242 5.07 -13.88 17.34
C ASP A 242 5.62 -13.67 15.92
N LYS A 243 6.94 -13.76 15.76
CA LYS A 243 7.62 -13.52 14.48
C LYS A 243 7.22 -14.48 13.36
N ALA A 244 6.64 -15.64 13.68
CA ALA A 244 6.16 -16.62 12.71
C ALA A 244 4.76 -16.29 12.16
N MET A 245 4.04 -15.33 12.79
CA MET A 245 2.67 -14.99 12.43
C MET A 245 2.54 -14.58 10.95
N GLY A 246 3.48 -13.77 10.44
CA GLY A 246 3.51 -13.39 9.03
C GLY A 246 3.59 -14.60 8.09
N THR A 247 4.44 -15.56 8.42
CA THR A 247 4.60 -16.79 7.65
C THR A 247 3.37 -17.71 7.78
N ALA A 248 2.74 -17.79 8.96
CA ALA A 248 1.54 -18.59 9.18
C ALA A 248 0.38 -18.13 8.28
N PHE A 249 0.11 -16.83 8.21
CA PHE A 249 -0.97 -16.32 7.38
C PHE A 249 -0.61 -16.23 5.88
N GLU A 250 0.66 -16.17 5.53
CA GLU A 250 1.06 -16.38 4.14
C GLU A 250 0.89 -17.85 3.73
N TYR A 251 1.18 -18.80 4.63
CA TYR A 251 0.98 -20.23 4.42
C TYR A 251 -0.50 -20.61 4.30
N MET A 252 -1.39 -19.99 5.08
CA MET A 252 -2.84 -20.22 5.03
C MET A 252 -3.40 -20.07 3.60
N LYS A 253 -2.82 -19.24 2.77
CA LYS A 253 -3.24 -19.03 1.38
C LYS A 253 -3.06 -20.24 0.47
N TYR A 254 -2.38 -21.27 0.94
CA TYR A 254 -2.10 -22.51 0.22
C TYR A 254 -2.72 -23.74 0.88
N LEU A 255 -3.62 -23.55 1.86
CA LEU A 255 -4.22 -24.63 2.63
C LEU A 255 -5.68 -24.84 2.27
N GLY A 256 -6.09 -26.11 2.26
CA GLY A 256 -7.49 -26.51 2.31
C GLY A 256 -7.93 -26.81 3.73
N THR A 257 -9.18 -27.24 3.89
CA THR A 257 -9.73 -27.80 5.13
C THR A 257 -9.89 -29.33 5.01
N SER A 258 -10.35 -29.97 6.07
CA SER A 258 -10.68 -31.42 6.01
C SER A 258 -11.82 -31.73 5.03
N LYS A 259 -12.63 -30.74 4.65
CA LYS A 259 -13.82 -30.90 3.80
C LYS A 259 -13.63 -30.35 2.39
N MET A 260 -12.77 -29.37 2.21
CA MET A 260 -12.61 -28.66 0.93
C MET A 260 -11.14 -28.48 0.59
N SER A 261 -10.79 -28.74 -0.66
CA SER A 261 -9.48 -28.38 -1.19
C SER A 261 -9.32 -26.86 -1.32
N LEU A 262 -8.09 -26.38 -1.41
CA LEU A 262 -7.79 -24.98 -1.66
C LEU A 262 -8.52 -24.44 -2.92
N LYS A 263 -8.57 -25.25 -3.98
CA LYS A 263 -9.28 -24.90 -5.22
C LYS A 263 -10.76 -24.65 -4.95
N GLU A 264 -11.45 -25.60 -4.29
CA GLU A 264 -12.87 -25.48 -3.96
C GLU A 264 -13.16 -24.27 -3.07
N ILE A 265 -12.31 -23.99 -2.07
CA ILE A 265 -12.43 -22.79 -1.23
C ILE A 265 -12.38 -21.51 -2.06
N ASN A 266 -11.39 -21.40 -2.95
CA ASN A 266 -11.24 -20.20 -3.78
C ASN A 266 -12.38 -20.05 -4.80
N GLU A 267 -12.86 -21.15 -5.38
CA GLU A 267 -14.03 -21.16 -6.27
C GLU A 267 -15.30 -20.71 -5.53
N GLU A 268 -15.52 -21.20 -4.29
CA GLU A 268 -16.69 -20.80 -3.50
C GLU A 268 -16.63 -19.32 -3.12
N PHE A 269 -15.49 -18.80 -2.66
CA PHE A 269 -15.34 -17.36 -2.43
C PHE A 269 -15.58 -16.54 -3.70
N TYR A 270 -15.13 -17.05 -4.85
CA TYR A 270 -15.33 -16.37 -6.13
C TYR A 270 -16.81 -16.36 -6.53
N LYS A 271 -17.54 -17.48 -6.35
CA LYS A 271 -18.98 -17.60 -6.60
C LYS A 271 -19.78 -16.67 -5.68
N LEU A 272 -19.37 -16.54 -4.43
CA LEU A 272 -19.99 -15.63 -3.46
C LEU A 272 -19.72 -14.15 -3.75
N ALA A 273 -18.85 -13.82 -4.70
CA ALA A 273 -18.33 -12.46 -4.87
C ALA A 273 -17.88 -11.84 -3.53
N CYS A 274 -17.18 -12.64 -2.75
CA CYS A 274 -16.58 -12.27 -1.49
C CYS A 274 -15.09 -12.62 -1.50
N TYR A 275 -14.32 -11.92 -0.68
CA TYR A 275 -12.91 -12.24 -0.50
C TYR A 275 -12.47 -11.96 0.92
N PHE A 276 -11.47 -12.69 1.36
CA PHE A 276 -10.82 -12.46 2.63
C PHE A 276 -9.34 -12.16 2.42
N ASN A 277 -8.76 -11.49 3.38
CA ASN A 277 -7.32 -11.30 3.46
C ASN A 277 -6.87 -11.18 4.92
N VAL A 278 -5.64 -11.56 5.20
CA VAL A 278 -5.03 -11.39 6.52
C VAL A 278 -3.74 -10.61 6.37
N PHE A 279 -3.61 -9.53 7.13
CA PHE A 279 -2.49 -8.61 7.11
C PHE A 279 -1.80 -8.58 8.48
N PRO A 280 -0.86 -9.48 8.75
CA PRO A 280 -0.06 -9.42 9.96
C PRO A 280 0.97 -8.29 9.85
N GLY A 281 0.76 -7.24 10.63
CA GLY A 281 1.74 -6.16 10.81
C GLY A 281 2.71 -6.47 11.94
N SER A 282 3.51 -5.49 12.35
CA SER A 282 4.46 -5.67 13.45
C SER A 282 3.78 -5.75 14.82
N ASP A 283 2.76 -4.95 15.05
CA ASP A 283 2.08 -4.79 16.35
C ASP A 283 0.55 -4.94 16.27
N ARG A 284 0.04 -5.26 15.09
CA ARG A 284 -1.40 -5.45 14.84
C ARG A 284 -1.63 -6.36 13.64
N THR A 285 -2.58 -7.28 13.76
CA THR A 285 -3.03 -8.13 12.67
C THR A 285 -4.47 -7.78 12.31
N TYR A 286 -4.72 -7.65 11.03
CA TYR A 286 -6.04 -7.41 10.46
C TYR A 286 -6.50 -8.62 9.69
N VAL A 287 -7.69 -9.10 10.01
CA VAL A 287 -8.39 -10.17 9.30
C VAL A 287 -9.61 -9.55 8.66
N MET A 288 -9.65 -9.52 7.34
CA MET A 288 -10.65 -8.78 6.57
C MET A 288 -11.49 -9.74 5.73
N LEU A 289 -12.81 -9.56 5.76
CA LEU A 289 -13.80 -10.22 4.90
C LEU A 289 -14.67 -9.15 4.25
N GLU A 290 -14.75 -9.15 2.93
CA GLU A 290 -15.49 -8.14 2.17
C GLU A 290 -16.25 -8.75 1.01
N GLY A 291 -17.30 -8.07 0.52
CA GLY A 291 -18.06 -8.49 -0.63
C GLY A 291 -19.51 -7.99 -0.65
N LEU A 292 -20.38 -8.79 -1.26
CA LEU A 292 -21.81 -8.51 -1.33
C LEU A 292 -22.52 -8.97 -0.04
N LYS A 293 -23.37 -8.11 0.52
CA LYS A 293 -24.04 -8.33 1.82
C LYS A 293 -24.86 -9.63 1.87
N GLU A 294 -25.55 -9.97 0.80
CA GLU A 294 -26.37 -11.17 0.72
C GLU A 294 -25.58 -12.45 0.94
N ASN A 295 -24.28 -12.41 0.66
CA ASN A 295 -23.38 -13.55 0.80
C ASN A 295 -22.50 -13.50 2.07
N MET A 296 -22.58 -12.43 2.87
CA MET A 296 -21.78 -12.27 4.08
C MET A 296 -21.90 -13.47 5.05
N PRO A 297 -23.09 -14.01 5.39
CA PRO A 297 -23.19 -15.16 6.29
C PRO A 297 -22.46 -16.41 5.77
N LYS A 298 -22.59 -16.71 4.48
CA LYS A 298 -21.92 -17.86 3.85
C LYS A 298 -20.41 -17.68 3.77
N ALA A 299 -19.97 -16.48 3.36
CA ALA A 299 -18.56 -16.16 3.28
C ALA A 299 -17.90 -16.18 4.66
N MET A 300 -18.61 -15.71 5.70
CA MET A 300 -18.14 -15.76 7.08
C MET A 300 -18.02 -17.20 7.58
N ALA A 301 -19.05 -18.05 7.34
CA ALA A 301 -19.00 -19.47 7.70
C ALA A 301 -17.81 -20.20 7.04
N LEU A 302 -17.57 -19.96 5.76
CA LEU A 302 -16.44 -20.54 5.03
C LEU A 302 -15.09 -20.04 5.55
N PHE A 303 -14.99 -18.75 5.85
CA PHE A 303 -13.76 -18.16 6.39
C PHE A 303 -13.44 -18.68 7.79
N GLU A 304 -14.43 -18.77 8.67
CA GLU A 304 -14.28 -19.33 10.03
C GLU A 304 -13.91 -20.83 9.98
N GLU A 305 -14.41 -21.56 8.99
CA GLU A 305 -13.99 -22.96 8.78
C GLU A 305 -12.50 -23.03 8.41
N ILE A 306 -11.99 -22.15 7.56
CA ILE A 306 -10.56 -22.10 7.22
C ILE A 306 -9.73 -21.80 8.48
N LEU A 307 -10.14 -20.82 9.31
CA LEU A 307 -9.43 -20.51 10.55
C LEU A 307 -9.44 -21.66 11.55
N ALA A 308 -10.50 -22.48 11.58
CA ALA A 308 -10.65 -23.56 12.55
C ALA A 308 -10.12 -24.92 12.08
N ASP A 309 -10.04 -25.15 10.77
CA ASP A 309 -9.80 -26.49 10.20
C ASP A 309 -8.78 -26.51 9.04
N ALA A 310 -7.93 -25.48 8.92
CA ALA A 310 -6.85 -25.49 7.95
C ALA A 310 -5.97 -26.74 8.11
N GLN A 311 -5.71 -27.47 7.01
CA GLN A 311 -4.95 -28.72 7.03
C GLN A 311 -3.51 -28.53 6.60
N VAL A 312 -2.58 -29.18 7.29
CA VAL A 312 -1.15 -29.11 6.95
C VAL A 312 -0.88 -29.68 5.56
N ASN A 313 -0.14 -28.91 4.78
CA ASN A 313 0.43 -29.33 3.49
C ASN A 313 1.94 -29.08 3.48
N LYS A 314 2.72 -30.14 3.76
CA LYS A 314 4.18 -30.05 3.86
C LYS A 314 4.86 -29.61 2.56
N GLU A 315 4.32 -30.03 1.41
CA GLU A 315 4.85 -29.64 0.11
C GLU A 315 4.62 -28.15 -0.13
N ALA A 316 3.40 -27.65 0.13
CA ALA A 316 3.08 -26.24 0.00
C ALA A 316 3.95 -25.38 0.93
N TYR A 317 4.26 -25.84 2.14
CA TYR A 317 5.18 -25.14 3.02
C TYR A 317 6.61 -25.12 2.48
N GLY A 318 7.13 -26.23 1.99
CA GLY A 318 8.47 -26.30 1.40
C GLY A 318 8.62 -25.30 0.22
N ASN A 319 7.61 -25.25 -0.63
CA ASN A 319 7.53 -24.29 -1.72
C ASN A 319 7.49 -22.84 -1.22
N LEU A 320 6.63 -22.55 -0.23
CA LEU A 320 6.54 -21.21 0.37
C LEU A 320 7.86 -20.76 1.00
N ALA A 321 8.53 -21.62 1.75
CA ALA A 321 9.84 -21.32 2.35
C ALA A 321 10.87 -20.96 1.26
N GLY A 322 10.91 -21.73 0.17
CA GLY A 322 11.74 -21.43 -1.00
C GLY A 322 11.40 -20.08 -1.64
N ASP A 323 10.12 -19.79 -1.80
CA ASP A 323 9.64 -18.52 -2.36
C ASP A 323 9.97 -17.31 -1.46
N ILE A 324 9.87 -17.47 -0.14
CA ILE A 324 10.29 -16.44 0.83
C ILE A 324 11.79 -16.17 0.68
N LEU A 325 12.64 -17.21 0.60
CA LEU A 325 14.08 -17.05 0.44
C LEU A 325 14.43 -16.38 -0.89
N LYS A 326 13.72 -16.72 -1.97
CA LYS A 326 13.88 -16.05 -3.27
C LYS A 326 13.49 -14.58 -3.20
N LYS A 327 12.34 -14.26 -2.61
CA LYS A 327 11.89 -12.88 -2.41
C LYS A 327 12.88 -12.07 -1.56
N ARG A 328 13.52 -12.68 -0.56
CA ARG A 328 14.57 -12.04 0.26
C ARG A 328 15.80 -11.70 -0.57
N THR A 329 16.24 -12.62 -1.42
CA THR A 329 17.34 -12.36 -2.36
C THR A 329 17.01 -11.22 -3.31
N ASP A 330 15.79 -11.21 -3.88
CA ASP A 330 15.35 -10.15 -4.79
C ASP A 330 15.21 -8.79 -4.08
N ALA A 331 14.78 -8.79 -2.81
CA ALA A 331 14.70 -7.58 -2.00
C ALA A 331 16.05 -6.88 -1.82
N LYS A 332 17.13 -7.66 -1.64
CA LYS A 332 18.50 -7.13 -1.55
C LYS A 332 18.99 -6.49 -2.85
N LEU A 333 18.39 -6.82 -4.00
CA LEU A 333 18.67 -6.22 -5.31
C LEU A 333 17.83 -4.98 -5.60
N ASN A 334 16.90 -4.60 -4.72
CA ASN A 334 16.01 -3.46 -4.93
C ASN A 334 16.48 -2.23 -4.14
N GLN A 335 16.82 -1.14 -4.86
CA GLN A 335 17.33 0.10 -4.25
C GLN A 335 16.38 0.67 -3.18
N GLY A 336 15.09 0.76 -3.47
CA GLY A 336 14.10 1.31 -2.54
C GLY A 336 13.96 0.48 -1.26
N GLN A 337 14.03 -0.86 -1.37
CA GLN A 337 13.99 -1.74 -0.20
C GLN A 337 15.26 -1.60 0.67
N ASN A 338 16.44 -1.58 0.07
CA ASN A 338 17.70 -1.33 0.79
C ASN A 338 17.64 0.02 1.52
N PHE A 339 17.17 1.07 0.86
CA PHE A 339 17.06 2.39 1.47
C PHE A 339 16.04 2.42 2.61
N ASN A 340 14.88 1.80 2.44
CA ASN A 340 13.90 1.69 3.53
C ASN A 340 14.45 0.94 4.75
N LYS A 341 15.20 -0.14 4.53
CA LYS A 341 15.87 -0.87 5.61
C LYS A 341 16.93 -0.03 6.31
N LEU A 342 17.70 0.77 5.56
CA LEU A 342 18.66 1.71 6.11
C LEU A 342 17.99 2.78 7.00
N ILE A 343 16.85 3.33 6.58
CA ILE A 343 16.04 4.25 7.39
C ILE A 343 15.50 3.56 8.64
N GLN A 344 15.00 2.33 8.53
CA GLN A 344 14.54 1.58 9.70
C GLN A 344 15.68 1.34 10.69
N TYR A 345 16.88 1.02 10.21
CA TYR A 345 18.06 0.90 11.06
C TYR A 345 18.42 2.22 11.75
N ALA A 346 18.33 3.36 11.04
CA ALA A 346 18.57 4.67 11.65
C ALA A 346 17.58 5.01 12.76
N ILE A 347 16.30 4.62 12.61
CA ILE A 347 15.24 4.90 13.59
C ILE A 347 15.30 3.92 14.78
N TRP A 348 15.51 2.64 14.53
CA TRP A 348 15.36 1.58 15.54
C TRP A 348 16.67 0.94 15.99
N GLY A 349 17.76 1.12 15.25
CA GLY A 349 19.01 0.39 15.44
C GLY A 349 18.99 -1.03 14.87
N PRO A 350 19.96 -1.87 15.23
CA PRO A 350 20.13 -3.22 14.68
C PRO A 350 18.98 -4.18 15.05
N LYS A 351 18.36 -3.96 16.21
CA LYS A 351 17.18 -4.73 16.66
C LYS A 351 15.93 -3.88 16.43
N SER A 352 15.15 -4.26 15.46
CA SER A 352 13.99 -3.48 15.01
C SER A 352 12.81 -4.38 14.63
N PRO A 353 11.57 -3.86 14.58
CA PRO A 353 10.46 -4.61 13.99
C PRO A 353 10.76 -5.12 12.58
N ALA A 354 11.56 -4.39 11.82
CA ALA A 354 11.90 -4.74 10.44
C ALA A 354 12.92 -5.88 10.31
N THR A 355 13.70 -6.17 11.36
CA THR A 355 14.64 -7.30 11.44
C THR A 355 14.11 -8.46 12.29
N ASN A 356 12.94 -8.31 12.92
CA ASN A 356 12.26 -9.35 13.69
C ASN A 356 11.53 -10.34 12.78
N VAL A 357 12.28 -11.10 12.00
CA VAL A 357 11.79 -12.08 11.03
C VAL A 357 12.39 -13.46 11.30
N LEU A 358 11.74 -14.51 10.81
CA LEU A 358 12.33 -15.86 10.87
C LEU A 358 13.64 -15.87 10.09
N THR A 359 14.71 -16.41 10.67
CA THR A 359 15.98 -16.64 9.97
C THR A 359 15.82 -17.70 8.88
N THR A 360 16.81 -17.83 8.00
CA THR A 360 16.82 -18.89 6.98
C THR A 360 16.74 -20.27 7.62
N ALA A 361 17.50 -20.50 8.70
CA ALA A 361 17.49 -21.78 9.42
C ALA A 361 16.12 -22.07 10.06
N GLU A 362 15.53 -21.08 10.72
CA GLU A 362 14.19 -21.21 11.32
C GLU A 362 13.12 -21.51 10.25
N LEU A 363 13.16 -20.86 9.09
CA LEU A 363 12.24 -21.16 8.00
C LEU A 363 12.41 -22.59 7.46
N GLN A 364 13.64 -23.07 7.34
CA GLN A 364 13.93 -24.42 6.81
C GLN A 364 13.61 -25.54 7.81
N GLN A 365 13.65 -25.25 9.11
CA GLN A 365 13.44 -26.22 10.19
C GLN A 365 12.03 -26.15 10.81
N MET A 366 11.23 -25.15 10.43
CA MET A 366 9.88 -24.93 10.96
C MET A 366 8.98 -26.14 10.67
N ASP A 367 8.33 -26.67 11.71
CA ASP A 367 7.24 -27.62 11.51
C ASP A 367 5.99 -26.87 10.98
N PRO A 368 5.50 -27.20 9.79
CA PRO A 368 4.29 -26.56 9.26
C PRO A 368 3.06 -26.69 10.16
N GLN A 369 2.99 -27.70 11.03
CA GLN A 369 1.92 -27.84 12.01
C GLN A 369 1.89 -26.67 12.98
N GLU A 370 3.04 -26.16 13.39
CA GLU A 370 3.11 -25.00 14.28
C GLU A 370 2.51 -23.73 13.67
N LEU A 371 2.58 -23.60 12.33
CA LEU A 371 1.96 -22.47 11.61
C LEU A 371 0.44 -22.63 11.55
N VAL A 372 -0.04 -23.85 11.31
CA VAL A 372 -1.48 -24.18 11.34
C VAL A 372 -2.07 -23.96 12.72
N ASP A 373 -1.35 -24.35 13.78
CA ASP A 373 -1.79 -24.13 15.17
C ASP A 373 -1.97 -22.64 15.50
N ARG A 374 -1.13 -21.77 14.89
CA ARG A 374 -1.27 -20.29 15.02
C ARG A 374 -2.52 -19.79 14.33
N ILE A 375 -2.82 -20.33 13.15
CA ILE A 375 -4.05 -19.98 12.40
C ILE A 375 -5.28 -20.38 13.23
N HIS A 376 -5.32 -21.62 13.75
CA HIS A 376 -6.44 -22.13 14.52
C HIS A 376 -6.67 -21.35 15.83
N LYS A 377 -5.63 -20.80 16.42
CA LYS A 377 -5.70 -20.09 17.71
C LYS A 377 -6.05 -18.61 17.59
N ILE A 378 -6.03 -18.02 16.38
CA ILE A 378 -6.14 -16.56 16.26
C ILE A 378 -7.40 -16.01 16.92
N ASN A 379 -8.55 -16.63 16.71
CA ASN A 379 -9.83 -16.18 17.25
C ASN A 379 -9.96 -16.37 18.77
N SER A 380 -9.02 -17.05 19.42
CA SER A 380 -9.02 -17.19 20.88
C SER A 380 -8.46 -15.97 21.62
N PHE A 381 -7.78 -15.06 20.94
CA PHE A 381 -7.17 -13.90 21.55
C PHE A 381 -8.11 -12.67 21.57
N ASP A 382 -7.84 -11.75 22.50
CA ASP A 382 -8.54 -10.47 22.58
C ASP A 382 -8.43 -9.72 21.25
N HIS A 383 -9.57 -9.27 20.73
CA HIS A 383 -9.66 -8.51 19.49
C HIS A 383 -10.91 -7.61 19.47
N LYS A 384 -10.98 -6.77 18.49
CA LYS A 384 -12.16 -5.94 18.19
C LYS A 384 -12.63 -6.18 16.76
N ILE A 385 -13.88 -5.92 16.49
CA ILE A 385 -14.48 -6.05 15.17
C ILE A 385 -14.83 -4.67 14.64
N LEU A 386 -14.48 -4.41 13.38
CA LEU A 386 -14.94 -3.27 12.62
C LEU A 386 -15.94 -3.76 11.58
N TYR A 387 -17.10 -3.13 11.52
CA TYR A 387 -18.09 -3.41 10.50
C TYR A 387 -18.50 -2.14 9.78
N TYR A 388 -18.41 -2.16 8.46
CA TYR A 388 -19.01 -1.20 7.54
C TYR A 388 -19.88 -1.96 6.55
N GLY A 389 -21.17 -1.74 6.54
CA GLY A 389 -22.07 -2.46 5.65
C GLY A 389 -23.54 -2.05 5.86
N PRO A 390 -24.44 -2.54 5.00
CA PRO A 390 -25.85 -2.11 5.02
C PRO A 390 -26.71 -2.84 6.05
N GLU A 391 -26.23 -3.92 6.68
CA GLU A 391 -26.99 -4.63 7.72
C GLU A 391 -27.14 -3.79 8.98
N LYS A 392 -28.31 -3.88 9.61
CA LYS A 392 -28.59 -3.15 10.86
C LYS A 392 -27.80 -3.73 12.03
N PRO A 393 -27.55 -2.93 13.09
CA PRO A 393 -26.70 -3.33 14.21
C PRO A 393 -27.03 -4.71 14.80
N GLN A 394 -28.31 -4.98 15.05
CA GLN A 394 -28.72 -6.25 15.64
C GLN A 394 -28.47 -7.44 14.68
N ALA A 395 -28.76 -7.28 13.39
CA ALA A 395 -28.52 -8.34 12.40
C ALA A 395 -27.01 -8.65 12.29
N VAL A 396 -26.14 -7.64 12.35
CA VAL A 396 -24.69 -7.84 12.39
C VAL A 396 -24.28 -8.63 13.63
N LEU A 397 -24.79 -8.28 14.82
CA LEU A 397 -24.49 -9.00 16.06
C LEU A 397 -24.98 -10.46 16.00
N ASP A 398 -26.14 -10.71 15.41
CA ASP A 398 -26.70 -12.05 15.25
C ASP A 398 -25.85 -12.91 14.28
N ILE A 399 -25.38 -12.33 13.17
CA ILE A 399 -24.47 -13.00 12.23
C ILE A 399 -23.12 -13.28 12.91
N ILE A 400 -22.53 -12.32 13.61
CA ILE A 400 -21.28 -12.52 14.35
C ILE A 400 -21.48 -13.63 15.38
N LYS A 401 -22.56 -13.61 16.15
CA LYS A 401 -22.87 -14.63 17.16
C LYS A 401 -23.00 -16.03 16.54
N GLN A 402 -23.56 -16.12 15.35
CA GLN A 402 -23.81 -17.42 14.69
C GLN A 402 -22.54 -18.00 14.06
N TYR A 403 -21.67 -17.19 13.50
CA TYR A 403 -20.58 -17.66 12.64
C TYR A 403 -19.18 -17.40 13.21
N HIS A 404 -18.97 -16.40 14.05
CA HIS A 404 -17.65 -16.12 14.62
C HIS A 404 -17.34 -17.06 15.79
N ASN A 405 -16.49 -18.03 15.54
CA ASN A 405 -16.15 -19.06 16.51
C ASN A 405 -15.09 -18.56 17.49
N VAL A 406 -15.52 -18.23 18.69
CA VAL A 406 -14.66 -17.74 19.77
C VAL A 406 -14.96 -18.49 21.07
N PRO A 407 -13.98 -18.65 21.98
CA PRO A 407 -14.21 -19.20 23.32
C PRO A 407 -15.10 -18.24 24.14
N GLU A 408 -15.75 -18.77 25.18
CA GLU A 408 -16.56 -17.95 26.09
C GLU A 408 -15.73 -16.82 26.72
N GLN A 409 -14.47 -17.08 27.03
CA GLN A 409 -13.50 -16.11 27.52
C GLN A 409 -12.29 -16.04 26.60
N LEU A 410 -12.04 -14.86 26.04
CA LEU A 410 -10.86 -14.61 25.21
C LEU A 410 -9.59 -14.60 26.06
N GLN A 411 -8.49 -14.96 25.45
CA GLN A 411 -7.17 -14.92 26.04
C GLN A 411 -6.51 -13.56 25.76
N PRO A 412 -5.73 -13.00 26.69
CA PRO A 412 -4.92 -11.85 26.40
C PRO A 412 -3.91 -12.17 25.28
N VAL A 413 -3.62 -11.20 24.43
CA VAL A 413 -2.59 -11.36 23.41
C VAL A 413 -1.24 -11.65 24.04
N PRO A 414 -0.39 -12.51 23.44
CA PRO A 414 0.97 -12.77 23.95
C PRO A 414 1.78 -11.49 24.09
N ALA A 415 2.71 -11.46 25.05
CA ALA A 415 3.58 -10.32 25.25
C ALA A 415 4.42 -10.01 23.98
N ALA A 416 4.47 -8.75 23.60
CA ALA A 416 5.28 -8.31 22.46
C ALA A 416 6.74 -8.09 22.88
N ILE A 417 7.65 -8.29 21.92
CA ILE A 417 9.00 -7.74 22.04
C ILE A 417 8.88 -6.22 21.91
N GLU A 418 9.38 -5.51 22.92
CA GLU A 418 9.39 -4.05 22.91
C GLU A 418 10.61 -3.52 22.14
N PHE A 419 10.34 -2.79 21.08
CA PHE A 419 11.35 -2.06 20.32
C PHE A 419 11.24 -0.58 20.64
N SER A 420 12.39 0.06 20.91
CA SER A 420 12.46 1.50 21.18
C SER A 420 13.15 2.21 20.03
N GLN A 421 12.55 3.32 19.58
CA GLN A 421 13.20 4.20 18.62
C GLN A 421 14.39 4.89 19.29
N GLN A 422 15.53 4.90 18.60
CA GLN A 422 16.78 5.46 19.13
C GLN A 422 16.78 6.97 19.03
N GLU A 423 17.22 7.64 20.10
CA GLU A 423 17.52 9.06 20.05
C GLU A 423 18.79 9.32 19.24
N THR A 424 18.92 10.55 18.75
CA THR A 424 20.05 11.00 17.93
C THR A 424 20.87 12.02 18.72
N PRO A 425 21.73 11.59 19.66
CA PRO A 425 22.48 12.52 20.51
C PRO A 425 23.62 13.24 19.77
N GLU A 426 24.13 12.64 18.69
CA GLU A 426 25.24 13.15 17.90
C GLU A 426 25.06 12.85 16.41
N ASN A 427 25.80 13.58 15.57
CA ASN A 427 25.82 13.35 14.14
C ASN A 427 26.62 12.09 13.80
N ARG A 428 26.08 11.24 12.91
CA ARG A 428 26.77 10.09 12.32
C ARG A 428 26.28 9.79 10.92
N VAL A 429 27.08 9.12 10.13
CA VAL A 429 26.72 8.69 8.77
C VAL A 429 26.56 7.18 8.74
N LEU A 430 25.40 6.70 8.26
CA LEU A 430 25.18 5.29 7.92
C LEU A 430 25.29 5.15 6.41
N LEU A 431 26.25 4.35 5.97
CA LEU A 431 26.50 4.09 4.55
C LEU A 431 26.18 2.64 4.21
N ALA A 432 25.29 2.43 3.26
CA ALA A 432 25.01 1.13 2.68
C ALA A 432 25.41 1.10 1.20
N GLN A 433 26.15 0.06 0.82
CA GLN A 433 26.66 -0.12 -0.53
C GLN A 433 25.53 -0.49 -1.50
N TYR A 434 25.41 0.26 -2.61
CA TYR A 434 24.49 -0.06 -3.69
C TYR A 434 24.97 0.55 -5.02
N ASP A 435 25.05 -0.25 -6.09
CA ASP A 435 25.42 0.23 -7.44
C ASP A 435 24.22 0.96 -8.07
N ALA A 436 24.14 2.27 -7.86
CA ALA A 436 23.06 3.11 -8.39
C ALA A 436 23.61 4.36 -9.08
N LYS A 437 22.97 4.75 -10.18
CA LYS A 437 23.26 6.02 -10.88
C LYS A 437 22.74 7.26 -10.12
N GLN A 438 21.74 7.06 -9.28
CA GLN A 438 21.20 8.06 -8.36
C GLN A 438 21.28 7.53 -6.94
N ILE A 439 21.86 8.30 -6.06
CA ILE A 439 21.89 7.98 -4.65
C ILE A 439 20.59 8.40 -3.97
N TYR A 440 20.24 7.66 -2.94
CA TYR A 440 19.20 8.07 -1.99
C TYR A 440 19.88 8.52 -0.70
N TYR A 441 19.46 9.68 -0.24
CA TYR A 441 19.94 10.29 0.99
C TYR A 441 18.76 10.70 1.87
N SER A 442 18.90 10.52 3.17
CA SER A 442 17.95 10.99 4.19
C SER A 442 18.71 11.33 5.46
N ALA A 443 18.40 12.47 6.07
CA ALA A 443 18.81 12.77 7.43
C ALA A 443 17.65 12.45 8.38
N VAL A 444 17.91 11.67 9.43
CA VAL A 444 16.93 11.24 10.44
C VAL A 444 17.33 11.80 11.79
N SER A 445 16.38 12.39 12.51
CA SER A 445 16.63 12.95 13.85
C SER A 445 15.48 12.64 14.80
N ASN A 446 15.82 12.11 15.96
CA ASN A 446 14.92 11.83 17.05
C ASN A 446 15.50 12.42 18.35
N ARG A 447 14.76 13.34 18.99
CA ARG A 447 15.13 13.99 20.27
C ARG A 447 14.37 13.40 21.47
N GLY A 448 13.64 12.29 21.30
CA GLY A 448 12.79 11.72 22.34
C GLY A 448 11.48 12.49 22.62
N GLU A 449 11.17 13.51 21.82
CA GLU A 449 9.99 14.36 21.98
C GLU A 449 8.70 13.55 21.79
N LYS A 450 7.86 13.47 22.82
CA LYS A 450 6.62 12.69 22.81
C LYS A 450 5.48 13.45 22.13
N PHE A 451 4.47 12.69 21.72
CA PHE A 451 3.26 13.27 21.11
C PHE A 451 2.64 14.35 22.00
N ASP A 452 2.41 15.50 21.42
CA ASP A 452 1.71 16.64 22.03
C ASP A 452 0.63 17.12 21.04
N PRO A 453 -0.67 16.99 21.36
CA PRO A 453 -1.73 17.44 20.48
C PRO A 453 -1.69 18.97 20.25
N ALA A 454 -1.18 19.76 21.18
CA ALA A 454 -1.16 21.22 21.07
C ALA A 454 -0.26 21.73 19.93
N ILE A 455 0.76 20.96 19.53
CA ILE A 455 1.62 21.38 18.41
C ILE A 455 1.13 20.92 17.05
N GLN A 456 0.16 19.98 17.00
CA GLN A 456 -0.26 19.35 15.73
C GLN A 456 -0.72 20.35 14.67
N PRO A 457 -1.51 21.40 14.98
CA PRO A 457 -1.88 22.39 13.98
C PRO A 457 -0.68 23.11 13.37
N THR A 458 0.27 23.55 14.22
CA THR A 458 1.46 24.28 13.76
C THR A 458 2.43 23.34 13.02
N LEU A 459 2.57 22.10 13.47
CA LEU A 459 3.38 21.08 12.80
C LEU A 459 2.84 20.79 11.39
N ASN A 460 1.53 20.63 11.24
CA ASN A 460 0.93 20.39 9.92
C ASN A 460 1.14 21.57 8.98
N MET A 461 0.98 22.80 9.47
CA MET A 461 1.23 24.01 8.68
C MET A 461 2.73 24.17 8.34
N TYR A 462 3.62 23.85 9.28
CA TYR A 462 5.07 23.84 9.03
C TYR A 462 5.42 22.83 7.91
N ASN A 463 4.92 21.61 7.99
CA ASN A 463 5.17 20.61 6.98
C ASN A 463 4.62 21.03 5.60
N GLU A 464 3.47 21.69 5.53
CA GLU A 464 2.89 22.21 4.29
C GLU A 464 3.75 23.35 3.70
N TYR A 465 4.20 24.28 4.54
CA TYR A 465 5.02 25.41 4.10
C TYR A 465 6.45 24.99 3.73
N PHE A 466 7.09 24.20 4.60
CA PHE A 466 8.53 23.90 4.47
C PHE A 466 8.81 22.64 3.68
N GLY A 467 8.11 21.52 3.99
CA GLY A 467 8.57 20.19 3.67
C GLY A 467 7.93 19.52 2.47
N GLY A 468 6.66 19.77 2.19
CA GLY A 468 5.88 19.01 1.24
C GLY A 468 5.18 19.83 0.17
N GLY A 469 5.01 19.23 -1.02
CA GLY A 469 4.33 19.88 -2.13
C GLY A 469 5.22 20.74 -3.02
N MET A 470 4.71 21.09 -4.19
CA MET A 470 5.48 21.80 -5.23
C MET A 470 5.82 23.25 -4.86
N ASN A 471 5.05 23.86 -3.96
CA ASN A 471 5.27 25.22 -3.50
C ASN A 471 6.08 25.31 -2.21
N ALA A 472 6.38 24.17 -1.57
CA ALA A 472 7.13 24.12 -0.32
C ALA A 472 8.58 24.58 -0.49
N ILE A 473 9.14 25.17 0.56
CA ILE A 473 10.52 25.71 0.57
C ILE A 473 11.53 24.66 0.09
N VAL A 474 11.48 23.44 0.63
CA VAL A 474 12.43 22.37 0.24
C VAL A 474 12.35 22.06 -1.26
N PHE A 475 11.16 21.96 -1.83
CA PHE A 475 11.00 21.68 -3.25
C PHE A 475 11.52 22.83 -4.11
N GLN A 476 11.18 24.06 -3.77
CA GLN A 476 11.59 25.25 -4.51
C GLN A 476 13.12 25.44 -4.46
N GLU A 477 13.75 25.22 -3.31
CA GLU A 477 15.18 25.38 -3.14
C GLU A 477 15.98 24.21 -3.76
N MET A 478 15.56 22.96 -3.50
CA MET A 478 16.36 21.80 -3.89
C MET A 478 16.19 21.43 -5.38
N ARG A 479 14.99 21.56 -5.91
CA ARG A 479 14.68 21.19 -7.29
C ARG A 479 14.71 22.38 -8.24
N GLU A 480 13.93 23.42 -7.94
CA GLU A 480 13.69 24.50 -8.90
C GLU A 480 14.87 25.51 -8.94
N SER A 481 15.37 25.92 -7.78
CA SER A 481 16.44 26.92 -7.69
C SER A 481 17.82 26.32 -7.96
N ARG A 482 18.16 25.20 -7.34
CA ARG A 482 19.51 24.63 -7.35
C ARG A 482 19.67 23.42 -8.30
N GLY A 483 18.59 22.86 -8.81
CA GLY A 483 18.61 21.71 -9.73
C GLY A 483 19.32 20.47 -9.15
N LEU A 484 19.23 20.27 -7.83
CA LEU A 484 19.94 19.23 -7.12
C LEU A 484 19.22 17.87 -7.21
N ALA A 485 17.89 17.86 -7.34
CA ALA A 485 17.11 16.63 -7.34
C ALA A 485 15.77 16.77 -8.06
N TYR A 486 15.24 15.63 -8.51
CA TYR A 486 13.85 15.55 -8.99
C TYR A 486 12.84 15.49 -7.85
N SER A 487 13.19 14.84 -6.75
CA SER A 487 12.34 14.68 -5.57
C SER A 487 13.12 15.01 -4.30
N ALA A 488 12.58 15.89 -3.49
CA ALA A 488 13.11 16.26 -2.19
C ALA A 488 11.95 16.58 -1.22
N GLY A 489 12.17 16.36 0.07
CA GLY A 489 11.20 16.66 1.11
C GLY A 489 11.83 16.67 2.50
N ALA A 490 11.17 17.32 3.45
CA ALA A 490 11.57 17.33 4.86
C ALA A 490 10.33 17.46 5.76
N PHE A 491 10.20 16.59 6.75
CA PHE A 491 9.00 16.52 7.58
C PHE A 491 9.34 16.21 9.04
N LEU A 492 8.65 16.87 9.96
CA LEU A 492 8.50 16.36 11.32
C LEU A 492 7.30 15.41 11.34
N ILE A 493 7.57 14.13 11.56
CA ILE A 493 6.59 13.05 11.44
C ILE A 493 5.91 12.84 12.78
N THR A 494 4.59 12.96 12.80
CA THR A 494 3.75 12.61 13.96
C THR A 494 3.87 11.11 14.25
N PRO A 495 4.11 10.70 15.51
CA PRO A 495 4.18 9.29 15.86
C PRO A 495 2.82 8.59 15.62
N SER A 496 2.87 7.31 15.29
CA SER A 496 1.67 6.48 15.11
C SER A 496 1.01 6.05 16.41
N LYS A 497 1.73 6.09 17.52
CA LYS A 497 1.27 5.73 18.88
C LYS A 497 1.93 6.62 19.93
N LEU A 498 1.26 6.83 21.07
CA LEU A 498 1.76 7.66 22.18
C LEU A 498 3.15 7.27 22.69
N LYS A 499 3.50 5.99 22.60
CA LYS A 499 4.81 5.50 23.07
C LYS A 499 5.99 5.94 22.21
N TYR A 500 5.75 6.31 20.95
CA TYR A 500 6.81 6.70 20.02
C TYR A 500 7.05 8.22 20.04
N PRO A 501 8.29 8.67 19.80
CA PRO A 501 8.62 10.08 19.67
C PRO A 501 8.35 10.62 18.27
N TYR A 502 8.41 11.94 18.12
CA TYR A 502 8.51 12.59 16.82
C TYR A 502 9.85 12.27 16.16
N VAL A 503 9.83 12.07 14.85
CA VAL A 503 11.03 11.87 14.03
C VAL A 503 11.07 12.94 12.95
N TYR A 504 12.12 13.74 12.90
CA TYR A 504 12.37 14.63 11.77
C TYR A 504 13.12 13.85 10.70
N ARG A 505 12.68 13.98 9.46
CA ARG A 505 13.26 13.25 8.34
C ARG A 505 13.33 14.10 7.09
N THR A 506 14.50 14.11 6.44
CA THR A 506 14.66 14.63 5.08
C THR A 506 14.74 13.49 4.09
N PHE A 507 14.51 13.76 2.82
CA PHE A 507 14.72 12.84 1.71
C PHE A 507 15.15 13.60 0.48
N ILE A 508 16.10 13.03 -0.27
CA ILE A 508 16.44 13.46 -1.62
C ILE A 508 16.94 12.29 -2.46
N ALA A 509 16.56 12.28 -3.73
CA ALA A 509 17.15 11.44 -4.76
C ALA A 509 17.99 12.34 -5.69
N THR A 510 19.31 12.16 -5.71
CA THR A 510 20.24 13.03 -6.43
C THR A 510 21.32 12.24 -7.16
N GLN A 511 22.11 12.92 -7.99
CA GLN A 511 23.29 12.34 -8.63
C GLN A 511 24.44 12.20 -7.61
N ASN A 512 25.34 11.23 -7.83
CA ASN A 512 26.45 10.94 -6.91
C ASN A 512 27.34 12.17 -6.66
N ASP A 513 27.66 12.91 -7.71
CA ASP A 513 28.50 14.12 -7.68
C ASP A 513 27.83 15.35 -7.03
N LYS A 514 26.50 15.33 -6.85
CA LYS A 514 25.73 16.43 -6.25
C LYS A 514 25.34 16.18 -4.78
N MET A 515 25.69 15.01 -4.23
CA MET A 515 25.23 14.63 -2.89
C MET A 515 25.66 15.63 -1.81
N ILE A 516 26.96 15.98 -1.76
CA ILE A 516 27.48 16.91 -0.73
C ILE A 516 26.86 18.29 -0.87
N ASP A 517 26.64 18.76 -2.10
CA ASP A 517 25.94 20.04 -2.33
C ASP A 517 24.49 19.98 -1.87
N ALA A 518 23.81 18.85 -2.07
CA ALA A 518 22.46 18.63 -1.59
C ALA A 518 22.41 18.61 -0.05
N MET A 519 23.36 17.97 0.62
CA MET A 519 23.47 17.96 2.08
C MET A 519 23.68 19.37 2.63
N LYS A 520 24.63 20.14 2.07
CA LYS A 520 24.86 21.54 2.44
C LYS A 520 23.64 22.43 2.23
N ALA A 521 22.94 22.22 1.13
CA ALA A 521 21.71 22.96 0.84
C ALA A 521 20.60 22.66 1.86
N PHE A 522 20.46 21.40 2.30
CA PHE A 522 19.54 21.06 3.38
C PHE A 522 19.94 21.71 4.71
N ASP A 523 21.22 21.64 5.09
CA ASP A 523 21.71 22.28 6.32
C ASP A 523 21.44 23.78 6.32
N GLU A 524 21.64 24.42 5.17
CA GLU A 524 21.39 25.87 5.02
C GLU A 524 19.93 26.21 5.25
N ILE A 525 18.98 25.55 4.53
CA ILE A 525 17.55 25.87 4.63
C ILE A 525 16.91 25.39 5.93
N ILE A 526 17.44 24.33 6.57
CA ILE A 526 16.96 23.85 7.87
C ILE A 526 17.41 24.80 8.98
N ASN A 527 18.64 25.30 8.94
CA ASN A 527 19.16 26.21 9.98
C ASN A 527 18.77 27.67 9.75
N ASN A 528 18.56 28.06 8.48
CA ASN A 528 18.18 29.40 8.07
C ASN A 528 16.98 29.32 7.14
N MET A 529 15.82 28.96 7.70
CA MET A 529 14.59 28.77 6.91
C MET A 529 14.29 30.04 6.09
N PRO A 530 14.20 29.94 4.75
CA PRO A 530 13.76 31.05 3.92
C PRO A 530 12.36 31.52 4.30
N GLU A 531 12.21 32.83 4.48
CA GLU A 531 10.95 33.45 4.84
C GLU A 531 10.29 34.05 3.59
N SER A 532 9.09 33.64 3.29
CA SER A 532 8.29 34.14 2.16
C SER A 532 6.82 34.18 2.53
N GLU A 533 6.29 35.36 2.76
CA GLU A 533 4.86 35.57 3.02
C GLU A 533 4.00 35.05 1.87
N LYS A 534 4.46 35.18 0.62
CA LYS A 534 3.76 34.64 -0.56
C LYS A 534 3.68 33.13 -0.50
N ALA A 535 4.78 32.43 -0.23
CA ALA A 535 4.82 30.97 -0.14
C ALA A 535 4.01 30.48 1.07
N PHE A 536 4.08 31.19 2.21
CA PHE A 536 3.29 30.87 3.39
C PHE A 536 1.78 30.99 3.13
N ASN A 537 1.34 32.06 2.50
CA ASN A 537 -0.07 32.26 2.17
C ASN A 537 -0.57 31.19 1.19
N LEU A 538 0.22 30.80 0.18
CA LEU A 538 -0.10 29.71 -0.73
C LEU A 538 -0.23 28.37 0.00
N ALA A 539 0.69 28.07 0.92
CA ALA A 539 0.63 26.85 1.72
C ALA A 539 -0.58 26.83 2.67
N LYS A 540 -0.87 27.98 3.29
CA LYS A 540 -2.04 28.16 4.15
C LYS A 540 -3.35 27.98 3.39
N ASP A 541 -3.47 28.58 2.21
CA ASP A 541 -4.65 28.44 1.36
C ASP A 541 -4.82 26.99 0.87
N ALA A 542 -3.72 26.32 0.53
CA ALA A 542 -3.73 24.91 0.14
C ALA A 542 -4.20 24.00 1.29
N LEU A 543 -3.68 24.21 2.51
CA LEU A 543 -4.09 23.47 3.70
C LEU A 543 -5.57 23.68 4.03
N ILE A 544 -6.02 24.93 4.04
CA ILE A 544 -7.43 25.29 4.31
C ILE A 544 -8.35 24.69 3.24
N THR A 545 -7.97 24.80 1.97
CA THR A 545 -8.75 24.22 0.85
C THR A 545 -8.84 22.71 0.96
N ARG A 546 -7.74 22.03 1.28
CA ARG A 546 -7.74 20.58 1.53
C ARG A 546 -8.70 20.21 2.66
N LEU A 547 -8.64 20.88 3.80
CA LEU A 547 -9.52 20.62 4.95
C LEU A 547 -11.01 20.89 4.62
N ARG A 548 -11.29 21.89 3.77
CA ARG A 548 -12.66 22.18 3.30
C ARG A 548 -13.21 21.10 2.38
N THR A 549 -12.37 20.50 1.56
CA THR A 549 -12.79 19.53 0.53
C THR A 549 -12.67 18.07 0.98
N GLU A 550 -11.80 17.77 1.94
CA GLU A 550 -11.60 16.42 2.46
C GLU A 550 -12.87 15.91 3.17
N ARG A 551 -13.22 14.67 2.85
CA ARG A 551 -14.35 13.96 3.48
C ARG A 551 -13.87 12.60 3.94
N ILE A 552 -13.87 12.37 5.25
CA ILE A 552 -13.71 11.03 5.82
C ILE A 552 -15.10 10.42 5.89
N THR A 553 -15.32 9.37 5.11
CA THR A 553 -16.63 8.72 4.97
C THR A 553 -16.47 7.21 5.01
N LYS A 554 -17.58 6.48 5.06
CA LYS A 554 -17.59 5.02 4.92
C LYS A 554 -16.76 4.33 6.01
N SER A 555 -16.01 3.28 5.65
CA SER A 555 -15.11 2.56 6.56
C SER A 555 -13.99 3.43 7.14
N ASP A 556 -13.58 4.50 6.43
CA ASP A 556 -12.51 5.39 6.90
C ASP A 556 -12.86 6.12 8.21
N VAL A 557 -14.15 6.23 8.52
CA VAL A 557 -14.62 6.74 9.83
C VAL A 557 -14.13 5.86 10.98
N LEU A 558 -14.19 4.53 10.80
CA LEU A 558 -13.75 3.56 11.80
C LEU A 558 -12.22 3.62 11.98
N TRP A 559 -11.49 3.74 10.88
CA TRP A 559 -10.03 3.88 10.90
C TRP A 559 -9.59 5.20 11.52
N SER A 560 -10.26 6.30 11.20
CA SER A 560 -10.00 7.60 11.81
C SER A 560 -10.17 7.55 13.33
N TYR A 561 -11.23 6.87 13.80
CA TYR A 561 -11.44 6.66 15.23
C TYR A 561 -10.31 5.84 15.88
N LEU A 562 -9.92 4.70 15.29
CA LEU A 562 -8.84 3.87 15.83
C LEU A 562 -7.50 4.62 15.90
N ASN A 563 -7.15 5.37 14.84
CA ASN A 563 -5.93 6.17 14.79
C ASN A 563 -5.94 7.28 15.85
N ALA A 564 -7.10 7.90 16.08
CA ALA A 564 -7.25 8.88 17.17
C ALA A 564 -7.02 8.21 18.55
N GLN A 565 -7.59 7.01 18.78
CA GLN A 565 -7.39 6.28 20.03
C GLN A 565 -5.93 5.87 20.26
N ASP A 566 -5.18 5.50 19.21
CA ASP A 566 -3.75 5.17 19.28
C ASP A 566 -2.90 6.37 19.76
N LEU A 567 -3.40 7.59 19.58
CA LEU A 567 -2.81 8.85 20.06
C LEU A 567 -3.50 9.41 21.31
N GLY A 568 -4.42 8.65 21.94
CA GLY A 568 -5.16 9.09 23.12
C GLY A 568 -6.16 10.22 22.85
N LEU A 569 -6.57 10.40 21.59
CA LEU A 569 -7.51 11.43 21.17
C LEU A 569 -8.93 10.88 21.04
N ASN A 570 -9.92 11.72 21.34
CA ASN A 570 -11.36 11.39 21.24
C ASN A 570 -12.11 12.24 20.20
N THR A 571 -11.39 13.07 19.47
CA THR A 571 -11.95 14.03 18.50
C THR A 571 -11.19 13.97 17.19
N ASP A 572 -11.83 14.44 16.12
CA ASP A 572 -11.20 14.65 14.83
C ASP A 572 -10.31 15.90 14.89
N GLY A 573 -9.01 15.71 14.96
CA GLY A 573 -8.01 16.79 15.05
C GLY A 573 -8.00 17.76 13.86
N ARG A 574 -8.65 17.42 12.72
CA ARG A 574 -8.78 18.31 11.57
C ARG A 574 -9.58 19.58 11.88
N LYS A 575 -10.53 19.50 12.83
CA LYS A 575 -11.31 20.67 13.25
C LYS A 575 -10.42 21.72 13.88
N GLU A 576 -9.61 21.32 14.86
CA GLU A 576 -8.67 22.23 15.54
C GLU A 576 -7.62 22.77 14.57
N LEU A 577 -7.10 21.90 13.68
CA LEU A 577 -6.19 22.31 12.62
C LEU A 577 -6.81 23.39 11.72
N PHE A 578 -8.05 23.21 11.28
CA PHE A 578 -8.74 24.16 10.43
C PHE A 578 -8.96 25.52 11.12
N GLU A 579 -9.43 25.50 12.37
CA GLU A 579 -9.65 26.72 13.17
C GLU A 579 -8.34 27.48 13.37
N LYS A 580 -7.28 26.78 13.76
CA LYS A 580 -5.96 27.40 13.99
C LYS A 580 -5.31 27.90 12.70
N ALA A 581 -5.40 27.13 11.60
CA ALA A 581 -4.80 27.50 10.32
C ALA A 581 -5.29 28.85 9.80
N GLN A 582 -6.55 29.22 10.04
CA GLN A 582 -7.12 30.49 9.58
C GLN A 582 -6.41 31.71 10.16
N THR A 583 -5.93 31.62 11.39
CA THR A 583 -5.27 32.75 12.11
C THR A 583 -3.76 32.63 12.16
N MET A 584 -3.17 31.50 11.75
CA MET A 584 -1.75 31.24 11.83
C MET A 584 -0.94 32.20 10.95
N THR A 585 0.24 32.58 11.43
CA THR A 585 1.14 33.56 10.81
C THR A 585 2.51 32.93 10.51
N LEU A 586 3.27 33.55 9.58
CA LEU A 586 4.63 33.11 9.27
C LEU A 586 5.59 33.20 10.49
N PRO A 587 5.52 34.23 11.35
CA PRO A 587 6.30 34.25 12.60
C PRO A 587 6.05 33.07 13.53
N GLU A 588 4.83 32.54 13.61
CA GLU A 588 4.55 31.32 14.40
C GLU A 588 5.25 30.08 13.80
N ILE A 589 5.31 29.98 12.47
CA ILE A 589 6.03 28.89 11.78
C ILE A 589 7.53 29.02 11.98
N LYS A 590 8.05 30.26 11.95
CA LYS A 590 9.46 30.52 12.27
C LYS A 590 9.81 30.14 13.71
N ALA A 591 8.98 30.50 14.66
CA ALA A 591 9.15 30.09 16.07
C ALA A 591 9.09 28.55 16.23
N PHE A 592 8.22 27.88 15.48
CA PHE A 592 8.17 26.43 15.45
C PHE A 592 9.47 25.83 14.89
N GLN A 593 9.96 26.33 13.75
CA GLN A 593 11.24 25.93 13.15
C GLN A 593 12.40 26.08 14.15
N GLU A 594 12.52 27.24 14.80
CA GLU A 594 13.58 27.51 15.77
C GLU A 594 13.55 26.55 16.96
N LYS A 595 12.36 26.19 17.46
CA LYS A 595 12.20 25.33 18.62
C LYS A 595 12.31 23.84 18.27
N TRP A 596 11.66 23.41 17.20
CA TRP A 596 11.43 21.99 16.92
C TRP A 596 12.36 21.39 15.87
N VAL A 597 12.99 22.21 15.01
CA VAL A 597 13.74 21.73 13.86
C VAL A 597 15.20 22.18 13.84
N LYS A 598 15.45 23.45 14.06
CA LYS A 598 16.80 24.00 14.02
C LYS A 598 17.74 23.36 15.06
N GLY A 599 19.01 23.21 14.68
CA GLY A 599 20.05 22.70 15.57
C GLY A 599 19.87 21.24 16.01
N ARG A 600 19.13 20.42 15.23
CA ARG A 600 19.06 18.97 15.44
C ARG A 600 20.38 18.31 15.07
N THR A 601 20.68 17.22 15.74
CA THR A 601 21.68 16.23 15.33
C THR A 601 21.02 15.19 14.45
N TYR A 602 21.78 14.58 13.53
CA TYR A 602 21.24 13.70 12.51
C TYR A 602 22.01 12.40 12.36
N ILE A 603 21.28 11.35 12.03
CA ILE A 603 21.81 10.16 11.40
C ILE A 603 21.62 10.34 9.88
N TYR A 604 22.74 10.50 9.17
CA TYR A 604 22.75 10.69 7.73
C TYR A 604 22.78 9.34 7.03
N CYS A 605 21.68 8.93 6.42
CA CYS A 605 21.54 7.67 5.71
C CYS A 605 21.89 7.86 4.24
N VAL A 606 22.91 7.17 3.75
CA VAL A 606 23.38 7.23 2.37
C VAL A 606 23.35 5.85 1.76
N LEU A 607 22.67 5.69 0.63
CA LEU A 607 22.67 4.46 -0.18
C LEU A 607 23.29 4.78 -1.54
N GLY A 608 24.48 4.24 -1.82
CA GLY A 608 25.21 4.48 -3.06
C GLY A 608 26.46 3.64 -3.19
N ASP A 609 27.16 3.75 -4.33
CA ASP A 609 28.44 3.07 -4.55
C ASP A 609 29.61 3.90 -3.98
N GLU A 610 30.36 3.34 -3.06
CA GLU A 610 31.50 4.02 -2.41
C GLU A 610 32.51 4.62 -3.39
N LYS A 611 32.71 3.99 -4.57
CA LYS A 611 33.66 4.49 -5.58
C LYS A 611 33.21 5.83 -6.18
N ASP A 612 31.90 6.08 -6.16
CA ASP A 612 31.28 7.25 -6.78
C ASP A 612 30.92 8.32 -5.74
N LEU A 613 31.21 8.08 -4.43
CA LEU A 613 30.86 8.97 -3.33
C LEU A 613 32.08 9.77 -2.83
N ASP A 614 31.87 11.04 -2.49
CA ASP A 614 32.84 11.84 -1.75
C ASP A 614 32.83 11.47 -0.26
N LEU A 615 33.55 10.40 0.11
CA LEU A 615 33.66 9.95 1.50
C LEU A 615 34.33 10.97 2.42
N LYS A 616 35.23 11.82 1.87
CA LYS A 616 35.88 12.90 2.64
C LYS A 616 34.87 14.01 2.98
N GLY A 617 34.04 14.38 2.03
CA GLY A 617 32.94 15.31 2.27
C GLY A 617 31.93 14.73 3.27
N LEU A 618 31.57 13.46 3.13
CA LEU A 618 30.68 12.77 4.08
C LEU A 618 31.23 12.72 5.51
N SER A 619 32.52 12.51 5.69
CA SER A 619 33.14 12.44 7.03
C SER A 619 33.04 13.75 7.82
N GLN A 620 32.73 14.89 7.17
CA GLN A 620 32.47 16.16 7.84
C GLN A 620 31.12 16.16 8.58
N TYR A 621 30.21 15.26 8.21
CA TYR A 621 28.89 15.11 8.83
C TYR A 621 28.88 14.13 10.01
N GLY A 622 30.00 13.52 10.33
CA GLY A 622 30.18 12.61 11.46
C GLY A 622 30.92 11.32 11.08
N PRO A 623 31.18 10.46 12.06
CA PRO A 623 31.81 9.16 11.80
C PRO A 623 30.96 8.31 10.86
N ILE A 624 31.62 7.68 9.86
CA ILE A 624 30.95 6.84 8.88
C ILE A 624 30.92 5.40 9.39
N GLN A 625 29.71 4.88 9.57
CA GLN A 625 29.44 3.47 9.84
C GLN A 625 28.95 2.82 8.54
N LYS A 626 29.67 1.83 8.04
CA LYS A 626 29.25 1.02 6.90
C LYS A 626 28.37 -0.12 7.41
N LEU A 627 27.26 -0.34 6.73
CA LEU A 627 26.30 -1.41 7.05
C LEU A 627 26.20 -2.40 5.90
N THR A 628 26.20 -3.68 6.26
CA THR A 628 25.98 -4.78 5.32
C THR A 628 24.48 -4.98 5.06
N GLN A 629 24.15 -5.68 3.98
CA GLN A 629 22.75 -6.05 3.71
C GLN A 629 22.20 -6.99 4.79
N GLU A 630 23.01 -7.86 5.37
CA GLU A 630 22.64 -8.76 6.46
C GLU A 630 22.22 -7.97 7.71
N GLU A 631 22.96 -6.92 8.08
CA GLU A 631 22.61 -6.04 9.20
C GLU A 631 21.32 -5.28 8.94
N LEU A 632 21.08 -4.84 7.71
CA LEU A 632 19.90 -4.09 7.31
C LEU A 632 18.63 -4.95 7.26
N PHE A 633 18.73 -6.16 6.71
CA PHE A 633 17.58 -7.02 6.47
C PHE A 633 17.30 -8.02 7.61
N GLY A 634 18.30 -8.36 8.42
CA GLY A 634 18.18 -9.33 9.50
C GLY A 634 18.20 -10.80 9.03
N TYR A 635 18.60 -11.06 7.77
CA TYR A 635 18.70 -12.40 7.16
C TYR A 635 19.77 -12.47 6.07
#